data_357f3aee0cc5405b179f1fb8a831cef1
#
_entry.id   357f3aee0cc5405b179f1fb8a831cef1
#
_cell.length_a   1.000
_cell.length_b   1.000
_cell.length_c   1.000
_cell.angle_alpha   90.00
_cell.angle_beta   90.00
_cell.angle_gamma   90.00
#
_symmetry.space_group_name_H-M   'P 1'
#
loop_
_entity.id
_entity.type
_entity.pdbx_description
1 polymer ?
#
loop_
_entity_poly.entity_id
_entity_poly.type
_entity_poly.pdbx_seq_one_letter_code
_entity_poly.pdbx_strand_id
1 'polypeptide(L)'
;MQEQIIIYYDKDKKHPNDYIIKRVLTPDGDKYSITSYYKLFGKVKRYNSKIKLSNTGINKYILQCMKSQFFNRIEYQKVMEEI
;
A
#
# COMPACT_ATOMS: atom_id res chain seq x y z
N MET A 1 -8.29 5.25 16.48
CA MET A 1 -7.05 4.65 15.99
C MET A 1 -7.17 4.41 14.50
N GLN A 2 -6.27 4.99 13.72
CA GLN A 2 -6.29 4.87 12.27
C GLN A 2 -5.39 3.72 11.85
N GLU A 3 -5.73 3.05 10.76
CA GLU A 3 -4.97 1.92 10.24
C GLU A 3 -4.24 2.31 8.97
N GLN A 4 -2.97 1.91 8.89
CA GLN A 4 -2.20 1.94 7.66
C GLN A 4 -2.54 0.70 6.85
N ILE A 5 -2.73 0.87 5.56
CA ILE A 5 -3.09 -0.23 4.65
C ILE A 5 -1.92 -0.47 3.71
N ILE A 6 -1.44 -1.70 3.66
CA ILE A 6 -0.30 -2.06 2.83
C ILE A 6 -0.75 -3.09 1.80
N ILE A 7 -0.57 -2.76 0.52
CA ILE A 7 -0.95 -3.62 -0.60
C ILE A 7 0.32 -4.13 -1.26
N TYR A 8 0.44 -5.45 -1.33
CA TYR A 8 1.61 -6.11 -1.91
C TYR A 8 1.27 -6.69 -3.27
N TYR A 9 2.16 -6.48 -4.21
CA TYR A 9 2.12 -7.08 -5.54
C TYR A 9 3.33 -7.99 -5.69
N ASP A 10 3.10 -9.23 -6.02
CA ASP A 10 4.15 -10.21 -6.26
C ASP A 10 3.65 -11.27 -7.22
N LYS A 11 4.52 -11.69 -8.12
CA LYS A 11 4.22 -12.77 -9.06
C LYS A 11 4.31 -14.13 -8.40
N ASP A 12 5.14 -14.26 -7.38
CA ASP A 12 5.41 -15.51 -6.68
C ASP A 12 5.07 -15.35 -5.20
N LYS A 13 4.11 -16.12 -4.72
CA LYS A 13 3.61 -16.02 -3.34
C LYS A 13 4.44 -16.80 -2.32
N LYS A 14 5.65 -17.23 -2.68
CA LYS A 14 6.47 -18.10 -1.83
C LYS A 14 7.10 -17.40 -0.64
N HIS A 15 7.36 -16.09 -0.73
CA HIS A 15 8.06 -15.33 0.31
C HIS A 15 7.16 -14.22 0.84
N PRO A 16 6.68 -14.32 2.09
CA PRO A 16 5.74 -13.34 2.63
C PRO A 16 6.30 -11.93 2.75
N ASN A 17 7.62 -11.78 2.82
CA ASN A 17 8.27 -10.47 2.91
C ASN A 17 8.78 -9.97 1.57
N ASP A 18 8.60 -10.74 0.50
CA ASP A 18 9.05 -10.33 -0.82
C ASP A 18 7.92 -9.65 -1.59
N TYR A 19 8.30 -8.72 -2.46
CA TYR A 19 7.35 -7.99 -3.28
C TYR A 19 8.08 -7.35 -4.47
N ILE A 20 7.35 -7.12 -5.56
CA ILE A 20 7.82 -6.27 -6.65
C ILE A 20 7.34 -4.84 -6.47
N ILE A 21 6.13 -4.65 -5.94
CA ILE A 21 5.56 -3.35 -5.61
C ILE A 21 4.87 -3.48 -4.25
N LYS A 22 5.11 -2.49 -3.40
CA LYS A 22 4.40 -2.34 -2.13
C LYS A 22 3.80 -0.94 -2.09
N ARG A 23 2.48 -0.84 -1.96
CA ARG A 23 1.78 0.44 -1.83
C ARG A 23 1.31 0.61 -0.40
N VAL A 24 1.74 1.70 0.22
CA VAL A 24 1.41 2.01 1.62
C VAL A 24 0.43 3.17 1.63
N LEU A 25 -0.77 2.91 2.14
CA LEU A 25 -1.81 3.92 2.29
C LEU A 25 -1.80 4.37 3.76
N THR A 26 -1.35 5.60 3.99
CA THR A 26 -1.17 6.13 5.34
C THR A 26 -2.25 7.16 5.64
N PRO A 27 -2.96 7.03 6.78
CA PRO A 27 -3.93 8.05 7.20
C PRO A 27 -3.26 9.40 7.37
N ASP A 28 -3.90 10.44 6.82
CA ASP A 28 -3.42 11.81 6.84
C ASP A 28 -4.63 12.74 6.97
N GLY A 29 -5.03 13.06 8.22
CA GLY A 29 -6.25 13.78 8.48
C GLY A 29 -7.48 12.98 8.06
N ASP A 30 -8.28 13.54 7.17
CA ASP A 30 -9.48 12.90 6.61
C ASP A 30 -9.22 12.18 5.28
N LYS A 31 -7.95 12.09 4.89
CA LYS A 31 -7.52 11.46 3.64
C LYS A 31 -6.42 10.44 3.90
N TYR A 32 -6.06 9.71 2.85
CA TYR A 32 -4.93 8.77 2.87
C TYR A 32 -3.90 9.20 1.85
N SER A 33 -2.64 9.26 2.28
CA SER A 33 -1.51 9.44 1.36
C SER A 33 -1.06 8.09 0.83
N ILE A 34 -0.52 8.08 -0.39
CA ILE A 34 -0.06 6.86 -1.06
C ILE A 34 1.45 6.95 -1.24
N THR A 35 2.18 5.98 -0.71
CA THR A 35 3.61 5.82 -0.95
C THR A 35 3.83 4.45 -1.58
N SER A 36 4.50 4.42 -2.72
CA SER A 36 4.77 3.17 -3.44
C SER A 36 6.26 2.87 -3.38
N TYR A 37 6.58 1.60 -3.17
CA TYR A 37 7.94 1.08 -3.17
C TYR A 37 8.08 0.08 -4.31
N TYR A 38 9.04 0.32 -5.19
CA TYR A 38 9.30 -0.53 -6.35
C TYR A 38 10.63 -1.24 -6.14
N LYS A 39 10.63 -2.56 -6.22
CA LYS A 39 11.83 -3.36 -6.04
C LYS A 39 12.32 -3.84 -7.41
N LEU A 40 13.45 -3.31 -7.85
CA LEU A 40 14.06 -3.63 -9.14
C LEU A 40 15.53 -3.95 -8.94
N PHE A 41 15.96 -5.13 -9.39
CA PHE A 41 17.35 -5.55 -9.37
C PHE A 41 18.00 -5.39 -7.99
N GLY A 42 17.29 -5.76 -6.93
CA GLY A 42 17.78 -5.66 -5.56
C GLY A 42 17.75 -4.26 -4.97
N LYS A 43 17.29 -3.26 -5.71
CA LYS A 43 17.17 -1.88 -5.23
C LYS A 43 15.71 -1.52 -5.04
N VAL A 44 15.44 -0.74 -4.00
CA VAL A 44 14.09 -0.25 -3.68
C VAL A 44 14.02 1.22 -4.02
N LYS A 45 13.05 1.60 -4.88
CA LYS A 45 12.74 3.00 -5.17
C LYS A 45 11.43 3.38 -4.51
N ARG A 46 11.42 4.54 -3.89
CA ARG A 46 10.25 5.09 -3.21
C ARG A 46 9.63 6.19 -4.07
N TYR A 47 8.30 6.17 -4.17
CA TYR A 47 7.53 7.20 -4.87
C TYR A 47 6.36 7.63 -4.00
N ASN A 48 6.29 8.94 -3.71
CA ASN A 48 5.17 9.53 -2.99
C ASN A 48 4.18 10.12 -4.00
N SER A 49 2.95 9.64 -3.99
CA SER A 49 1.91 10.18 -4.86
C SER A 49 1.52 11.59 -4.39
N LYS A 50 1.29 12.47 -5.34
CA LYS A 50 0.74 13.80 -5.07
C LYS A 50 -0.76 13.76 -4.82
N ILE A 51 -1.42 12.68 -5.22
CA ILE A 51 -2.86 12.52 -5.08
C ILE A 51 -3.14 11.79 -3.79
N LYS A 52 -4.08 12.32 -2.98
CA LYS A 52 -4.54 11.69 -1.76
C LYS A 52 -5.92 11.08 -1.98
N LEU A 53 -6.18 9.96 -1.31
CA LEU A 53 -7.48 9.29 -1.38
C LEU A 53 -8.39 9.79 -0.27
N SER A 54 -9.65 10.06 -0.62
CA SER A 54 -10.67 10.34 0.37
C SER A 54 -11.10 9.06 1.07
N ASN A 55 -11.77 9.20 2.22
CA ASN A 55 -12.31 8.04 2.95
C ASN A 55 -13.31 7.24 2.11
N THR A 56 -14.03 7.90 1.20
CA THR A 56 -14.97 7.22 0.31
C THR A 56 -14.29 6.59 -0.89
N GLY A 57 -13.17 7.16 -1.33
CA GLY A 57 -12.44 6.65 -2.50
C GLY A 57 -11.51 5.50 -2.21
N ILE A 58 -11.16 5.26 -0.93
CA ILE A 58 -10.16 4.26 -0.58
C ILE A 58 -10.62 2.84 -0.90
N ASN A 59 -11.88 2.51 -0.64
CA ASN A 59 -12.41 1.17 -0.93
C ASN A 59 -12.38 0.88 -2.43
N LYS A 60 -12.74 1.86 -3.24
CA LYS A 60 -12.69 1.73 -4.69
C LYS A 60 -11.26 1.52 -5.18
N TYR A 61 -10.31 2.26 -4.61
CA TYR A 61 -8.90 2.12 -4.94
C TYR A 61 -8.39 0.72 -4.60
N ILE A 62 -8.72 0.21 -3.41
CA ILE A 62 -8.33 -1.14 -2.97
C ILE A 62 -8.89 -2.19 -3.91
N LEU A 63 -10.17 -2.07 -4.29
CA LEU A 63 -10.80 -3.01 -5.20
C LEU A 63 -10.11 -3.02 -6.57
N GLN A 64 -9.69 -1.86 -7.06
CA GLN A 64 -8.94 -1.78 -8.31
C GLN A 64 -7.57 -2.45 -8.21
N CYS A 65 -6.90 -2.27 -7.07
CA CYS A 65 -5.62 -2.94 -6.84
C CYS A 65 -5.77 -4.45 -6.82
N MET A 66 -6.85 -4.96 -6.23
CA MET A 66 -7.12 -6.40 -6.15
C MET A 66 -7.40 -7.03 -7.52
N LYS A 67 -7.75 -6.23 -8.52
CA LYS A 67 -7.96 -6.73 -9.89
C LYS A 67 -6.67 -6.97 -10.65
N SER A 68 -5.53 -6.49 -10.14
CA SER A 68 -4.25 -6.74 -10.79
C SER A 68 -3.89 -8.22 -10.73
N GLN A 69 -3.35 -8.75 -11.84
CA GLN A 69 -2.87 -10.13 -11.89
C GLN A 69 -1.69 -10.38 -10.95
N PHE A 70 -1.00 -9.32 -10.56
CA PHE A 70 0.15 -9.40 -9.64
C PHE A 70 -0.25 -9.14 -8.19
N PHE A 71 -1.52 -8.93 -7.92
CA PHE A 71 -2.00 -8.72 -6.55
C PHE A 71 -1.70 -9.95 -5.70
N ASN A 72 -1.11 -9.73 -4.53
CA ASN A 72 -0.78 -10.80 -3.60
C ASN A 72 -1.65 -10.73 -2.35
N ARG A 73 -1.48 -9.68 -1.55
CA ARG A 73 -2.18 -9.59 -0.27
C ARG A 73 -2.32 -8.14 0.19
N ILE A 74 -3.20 -7.95 1.17
CA ILE A 74 -3.37 -6.68 1.88
C ILE A 74 -3.09 -6.93 3.36
N GLU A 75 -2.35 -6.03 3.98
CA GLU A 75 -2.13 -6.03 5.41
C GLU A 75 -2.64 -4.72 6.00
N TYR A 76 -3.22 -4.82 7.19
CA TYR A 76 -3.69 -3.67 7.94
C TYR A 76 -2.84 -3.55 9.18
N GLN A 77 -2.20 -2.38 9.37
CA GLN A 77 -1.35 -2.13 10.53
C GLN A 77 -1.87 -0.91 11.27
N LYS A 78 -2.04 -1.05 12.58
CA LYS A 78 -2.42 0.07 13.42
C LYS A 78 -1.25 1.03 13.53
N VAL A 79 -1.52 2.31 13.28
CA VAL A 79 -0.53 3.36 13.48
C VAL A 79 -0.61 3.75 14.95
N MET A 80 0.49 3.56 15.67
CA MET A 80 0.59 4.02 17.06
C MET A 80 0.85 5.52 17.04
N GLU A 81 -0.10 6.27 17.61
CA GLU A 81 0.13 7.68 17.84
C GLU A 81 1.06 7.83 19.05
N GLU A 82 2.19 8.48 18.84
CA GLU A 82 3.03 8.91 19.95
C GLU A 82 2.34 10.08 20.64
N ILE A 83 2.08 9.88 21.91
CA ILE A 83 1.53 10.93 22.75
C ILE A 83 2.69 11.69 23.41
#